data_72356d9a02ec7873973a8cf4d4f32e59
#
_entry.id   72356d9a02ec7873973a8cf4d4f32e59
#
_cell.length_a   1.000
_cell.length_b   1.000
_cell.length_c   1.000
_cell.angle_alpha   90.00
_cell.angle_beta   90.00
_cell.angle_gamma   90.00
#
_symmetry.space_group_name_H-M   'P 1'
#
loop_
_entity.id
_entity.type
_entity.pdbx_description
1 polymer ?
#
loop_
_entity_poly.entity_id
_entity_poly.type
_entity_poly.pdbx_seq_one_letter_code
_entity_poly.pdbx_strand_id
1 'polypeptide(L)'
;MELIDRFEPMTARRDRHGTMLSMTRMGDLLGPDPVLLPGDPEAEAELDASENPAIVAAAHPSASVAWAALAEEALADDKAVTAYAYARTGYHRGLDQLRRNGWKGFGPVPYRHEPNRGFLRCVAALARAADTIGETDEYQRCLDLLDDCDPSARAEFGLS
;
A
#
# COMPACT_ATOMS: atom_id res chain seq x y z
N MET A 1 27.74 -6.47 51.33
CA MET A 1 28.09 -5.04 51.23
C MET A 1 27.31 -4.49 50.07
N GLU A 2 26.24 -3.80 50.43
CA GLU A 2 25.20 -3.27 49.55
C GLU A 2 25.73 -2.09 48.72
N LEU A 3 25.32 -2.00 47.45
CA LEU A 3 25.19 -0.72 46.77
C LEU A 3 23.91 -0.79 45.91
N ILE A 4 22.87 -0.29 46.55
CA ILE A 4 21.59 0.05 45.91
C ILE A 4 21.85 1.37 45.18
N ASP A 5 21.83 1.34 43.85
CA ASP A 5 21.84 2.54 43.05
C ASP A 5 20.40 3.02 42.79
N ARG A 6 20.11 4.20 43.33
CA ARG A 6 18.83 4.88 43.31
C ARG A 6 18.52 5.38 41.89
N PHE A 7 17.52 4.83 41.28
CA PHE A 7 16.83 5.47 40.16
C PHE A 7 15.93 6.58 40.71
N GLU A 8 16.33 7.83 40.55
CA GLU A 8 15.44 8.95 40.77
C GLU A 8 14.54 9.17 39.57
N PRO A 9 13.21 9.28 39.73
CA PRO A 9 12.33 9.63 38.65
C PRO A 9 12.48 11.11 38.29
N MET A 10 12.77 11.39 37.03
CA MET A 10 12.72 12.76 36.50
C MET A 10 11.32 13.34 36.68
N THR A 11 11.17 14.21 37.67
CA THR A 11 9.98 15.00 37.88
C THR A 11 9.79 16.00 36.74
N ALA A 12 8.70 15.87 36.03
CA ALA A 12 8.26 16.86 35.04
C ALA A 12 8.11 18.24 35.70
N ARG A 13 8.85 19.23 35.25
CA ARG A 13 8.70 20.62 35.65
C ARG A 13 7.35 21.15 35.16
N ARG A 14 6.44 21.41 36.10
CA ARG A 14 5.24 22.21 35.82
C ARG A 14 5.61 23.68 35.78
N ASP A 15 5.25 24.37 34.71
CA ASP A 15 5.23 25.80 34.67
C ASP A 15 4.10 26.38 35.53
N ARG A 16 4.21 27.66 35.89
CA ARG A 16 3.32 28.29 36.87
C ARG A 16 1.87 28.47 36.43
N HIS A 17 1.50 28.01 35.23
CA HIS A 17 0.17 28.16 34.65
C HIS A 17 -0.54 26.84 34.34
N GLY A 18 0.03 25.68 34.73
CA GLY A 18 -0.69 24.42 34.69
C GLY A 18 -1.09 23.92 33.28
N THR A 19 -0.58 24.53 32.22
CA THR A 19 -0.88 24.14 30.86
C THR A 19 0.13 23.07 30.43
N MET A 20 -0.37 21.84 30.23
CA MET A 20 0.40 20.81 29.56
C MET A 20 0.61 21.23 28.11
N LEU A 21 1.79 21.72 27.77
CA LEU A 21 2.21 21.83 26.38
C LEU A 21 2.39 20.42 25.83
N SER A 22 1.36 19.93 25.15
CA SER A 22 1.48 18.76 24.29
C SER A 22 2.49 19.14 23.20
N MET A 23 3.66 18.53 23.24
CA MET A 23 4.60 18.59 22.11
C MET A 23 3.99 17.75 20.98
N THR A 24 3.03 18.33 20.26
CA THR A 24 2.59 17.83 18.96
C THR A 24 3.82 17.85 18.07
N ARG A 25 4.29 16.68 17.65
CA ARG A 25 5.39 16.58 16.68
C ARG A 25 4.97 17.33 15.43
N MET A 26 5.86 18.18 14.92
CA MET A 26 5.60 18.98 13.72
C MET A 26 5.21 18.12 12.50
N GLY A 27 5.54 16.82 12.51
CA GLY A 27 5.10 15.83 11.53
C GLY A 27 3.60 15.54 11.56
N ASP A 28 2.91 15.70 12.70
CA ASP A 28 1.45 15.51 12.80
C ASP A 28 0.64 16.63 12.10
N LEU A 29 1.28 17.78 11.84
CA LEU A 29 0.65 18.92 11.16
C LEU A 29 0.70 18.79 9.62
N LEU A 30 1.58 17.95 9.09
CA LEU A 30 1.80 17.75 7.66
C LEU A 30 1.18 16.44 7.13
N GLY A 31 0.51 15.67 7.99
CA GLY A 31 0.00 14.34 7.67
C GLY A 31 1.09 13.27 7.75
N PRO A 32 0.74 11.99 7.49
CA PRO A 32 1.69 10.88 7.53
C PRO A 32 2.72 10.96 6.41
N ASP A 33 3.93 10.50 6.71
CA ASP A 33 4.99 10.38 5.71
C ASP A 33 4.61 9.38 4.60
N PRO A 34 5.03 9.63 3.35
CA PRO A 34 4.83 8.69 2.26
C PRO A 34 5.49 7.33 2.53
N VAL A 35 4.79 6.24 2.22
CA VAL A 35 5.39 4.91 2.27
C VAL A 35 6.04 4.59 0.93
N LEU A 36 7.31 4.23 0.99
CA LEU A 36 8.14 3.83 -0.15
C LEU A 36 8.55 2.37 0.04
N LEU A 37 7.90 1.48 -0.70
CA LEU A 37 8.19 0.05 -0.64
C LEU A 37 9.59 -0.26 -1.18
N PRO A 38 10.27 -1.31 -0.66
CA PRO A 38 11.59 -1.72 -1.18
C PRO A 38 11.51 -2.40 -2.55
N GLY A 39 10.32 -2.83 -2.98
CA GLY A 39 10.12 -3.61 -4.21
C GLY A 39 10.44 -5.10 -4.06
N ASP A 40 10.33 -5.80 -5.18
CA ASP A 40 10.71 -7.20 -5.34
C ASP A 40 11.51 -7.34 -6.63
N PRO A 41 12.82 -7.06 -6.60
CA PRO A 41 13.64 -6.97 -7.81
C PRO A 41 13.77 -8.30 -8.55
N GLU A 42 13.64 -9.45 -7.89
CA GLU A 42 13.68 -10.76 -8.54
C GLU A 42 12.39 -10.97 -9.35
N ALA A 43 11.23 -10.75 -8.75
CA ALA A 43 9.95 -10.86 -9.44
C ALA A 43 9.84 -9.84 -10.60
N GLU A 44 10.30 -8.63 -10.40
CA GLU A 44 10.33 -7.60 -11.44
C GLU A 44 11.21 -8.01 -12.62
N ALA A 45 12.42 -8.52 -12.35
CA ALA A 45 13.34 -8.98 -13.38
C ALA A 45 12.80 -10.20 -14.17
N GLU A 46 12.13 -11.14 -13.51
CA GLU A 46 11.50 -12.29 -14.16
C GLU A 46 10.33 -11.85 -15.06
N LEU A 47 9.51 -10.90 -14.63
CA LEU A 47 8.45 -10.33 -15.47
C LEU A 47 9.01 -9.56 -16.67
N ASP A 48 10.08 -8.79 -16.47
CA ASP A 48 10.77 -8.05 -17.55
C ASP A 48 11.39 -9.00 -18.58
N ALA A 49 11.85 -10.17 -18.15
CA ALA A 49 12.31 -11.24 -19.01
C ALA A 49 11.16 -11.97 -19.76
N SER A 50 9.92 -11.51 -19.62
CA SER A 50 8.72 -12.10 -20.22
C SER A 50 8.41 -13.51 -19.72
N GLU A 51 8.77 -13.80 -18.47
CA GLU A 51 8.32 -15.02 -17.79
C GLU A 51 6.78 -14.99 -17.61
N ASN A 52 6.20 -16.18 -17.60
CA ASN A 52 4.76 -16.29 -17.36
C ASN A 52 4.42 -15.74 -15.96
N PRO A 53 3.54 -14.72 -15.84
CA PRO A 53 3.22 -14.11 -14.54
C PRO A 53 2.70 -15.11 -13.50
N ALA A 54 2.07 -16.22 -13.92
CA ALA A 54 1.63 -17.25 -13.00
C ALA A 54 2.80 -18.01 -12.36
N ILE A 55 3.88 -18.23 -13.11
CA ILE A 55 5.11 -18.83 -12.58
C ILE A 55 5.78 -17.87 -11.60
N VAL A 56 5.88 -16.60 -11.97
CA VAL A 56 6.45 -15.56 -11.11
C VAL A 56 5.63 -15.39 -9.82
N ALA A 57 4.30 -15.33 -9.91
CA ALA A 57 3.44 -15.26 -8.72
C ALA A 57 3.56 -16.48 -7.81
N ALA A 58 3.78 -17.68 -8.37
CA ALA A 58 4.00 -18.89 -7.59
C ALA A 58 5.38 -18.90 -6.88
N ALA A 59 6.41 -18.39 -7.56
CA ALA A 59 7.76 -18.26 -6.99
C ALA A 59 7.86 -17.11 -5.96
N HIS A 60 7.16 -16.00 -6.22
CA HIS A 60 7.15 -14.77 -5.41
C HIS A 60 5.74 -14.38 -4.95
N PRO A 61 5.07 -15.19 -4.10
CA PRO A 61 3.66 -14.98 -3.78
C PRO A 61 3.36 -13.69 -2.99
N SER A 62 4.36 -13.05 -2.42
CA SER A 62 4.24 -11.75 -1.76
C SER A 62 4.40 -10.56 -2.70
N ALA A 63 4.88 -10.77 -3.93
CA ALA A 63 5.13 -9.72 -4.91
C ALA A 63 3.83 -9.27 -5.59
N SER A 64 3.27 -8.12 -5.19
CA SER A 64 2.05 -7.56 -5.78
C SER A 64 2.16 -7.37 -7.30
N VAL A 65 3.36 -7.08 -7.81
CA VAL A 65 3.61 -6.84 -9.24
C VAL A 65 3.26 -8.06 -10.10
N ALA A 66 3.52 -9.28 -9.62
CA ALA A 66 3.18 -10.51 -10.35
C ALA A 66 1.66 -10.74 -10.39
N TRP A 67 0.98 -10.52 -9.28
CA TRP A 67 -0.49 -10.59 -9.22
C TRP A 67 -1.17 -9.50 -10.07
N ALA A 68 -0.56 -8.30 -10.11
CA ALA A 68 -1.03 -7.22 -10.99
C ALA A 68 -0.96 -7.63 -12.47
N ALA A 69 0.15 -8.21 -12.89
CA ALA A 69 0.32 -8.70 -14.27
C ALA A 69 -0.75 -9.75 -14.63
N LEU A 70 -0.99 -10.73 -13.74
CA LEU A 70 -2.05 -11.74 -13.93
C LEU A 70 -3.45 -11.11 -14.04
N ALA A 71 -3.75 -10.13 -13.19
CA ALA A 71 -5.04 -9.45 -13.22
C ALA A 71 -5.24 -8.66 -14.53
N GLU A 72 -4.20 -7.97 -14.97
CA GLU A 72 -4.22 -7.19 -16.22
C GLU A 72 -4.38 -8.09 -17.45
N GLU A 73 -3.69 -9.24 -17.51
CA GLU A 73 -3.89 -10.25 -18.57
C GLU A 73 -5.33 -10.79 -18.55
N ALA A 74 -5.86 -11.12 -17.38
CA ALA A 74 -7.23 -11.62 -17.26
C ALA A 74 -8.27 -10.57 -17.69
N LEU A 75 -8.05 -9.28 -17.42
CA LEU A 75 -8.88 -8.19 -17.91
C LEU A 75 -8.81 -8.07 -19.44
N ALA A 76 -7.62 -8.19 -20.01
CA ALA A 76 -7.43 -8.16 -21.45
C ALA A 76 -8.12 -9.34 -22.18
N ASP A 77 -8.28 -10.47 -21.48
CA ASP A 77 -8.98 -11.66 -21.95
C ASP A 77 -10.49 -11.65 -21.63
N ASP A 78 -11.07 -10.55 -21.17
CA ASP A 78 -12.47 -10.42 -20.73
C ASP A 78 -12.87 -11.38 -19.60
N LYS A 79 -11.91 -11.81 -18.77
CA LYS A 79 -12.10 -12.71 -17.62
C LYS A 79 -12.21 -11.93 -16.31
N ALA A 80 -13.28 -11.13 -16.17
CA ALA A 80 -13.41 -10.18 -15.06
C ALA A 80 -13.37 -10.84 -13.66
N VAL A 81 -14.01 -12.00 -13.47
CA VAL A 81 -14.01 -12.72 -12.18
C VAL A 81 -12.61 -13.26 -11.84
N THR A 82 -11.88 -13.76 -12.83
CA THR A 82 -10.49 -14.21 -12.67
C THR A 82 -9.58 -13.03 -12.33
N ALA A 83 -9.74 -11.92 -13.05
CA ALA A 83 -9.03 -10.68 -12.78
C ALA A 83 -9.29 -10.15 -11.36
N TYR A 84 -10.56 -10.19 -10.93
CA TYR A 84 -10.96 -9.83 -9.58
C TYR A 84 -10.19 -10.65 -8.51
N ALA A 85 -10.12 -11.97 -8.68
CA ALA A 85 -9.43 -12.85 -7.76
C ALA A 85 -7.92 -12.57 -7.68
N TYR A 86 -7.26 -12.39 -8.83
CA TYR A 86 -5.84 -12.06 -8.87
C TYR A 86 -5.55 -10.67 -8.29
N ALA A 87 -6.32 -9.67 -8.70
CA ALA A 87 -6.17 -8.31 -8.20
C ALA A 87 -6.37 -8.23 -6.69
N ARG A 88 -7.38 -8.93 -6.16
CA ARG A 88 -7.64 -8.99 -4.73
C ARG A 88 -6.50 -9.66 -3.95
N THR A 89 -5.93 -10.74 -4.49
CA THR A 89 -4.77 -11.38 -3.90
C THR A 89 -3.58 -10.43 -3.84
N GLY A 90 -3.24 -9.80 -4.96
CA GLY A 90 -2.13 -8.84 -5.02
C GLY A 90 -2.35 -7.60 -4.16
N TYR A 91 -3.58 -7.10 -4.09
CA TYR A 91 -3.99 -6.03 -3.18
C TYR A 91 -3.71 -6.39 -1.72
N HIS A 92 -4.12 -7.57 -1.25
CA HIS A 92 -3.86 -8.00 0.12
C HIS A 92 -2.37 -8.21 0.40
N ARG A 93 -1.60 -8.77 -0.54
CA ARG A 93 -0.14 -8.89 -0.42
C ARG A 93 0.53 -7.53 -0.33
N GLY A 94 0.08 -6.57 -1.14
CA GLY A 94 0.57 -5.20 -1.07
C GLY A 94 0.23 -4.51 0.24
N LEU A 95 -0.98 -4.71 0.79
CA LEU A 95 -1.35 -4.23 2.11
C LEU A 95 -0.43 -4.77 3.20
N ASP A 96 -0.09 -6.06 3.14
CA ASP A 96 0.83 -6.67 4.11
C ASP A 96 2.21 -6.01 4.04
N GLN A 97 2.72 -5.74 2.84
CA GLN A 97 4.01 -5.05 2.65
C GLN A 97 3.94 -3.60 3.13
N LEU A 98 2.89 -2.86 2.80
CA LEU A 98 2.70 -1.48 3.24
C LEU A 98 2.66 -1.39 4.78
N ARG A 99 1.93 -2.29 5.43
CA ARG A 99 1.86 -2.34 6.91
C ARG A 99 3.21 -2.65 7.54
N ARG A 100 3.98 -3.58 6.99
CA ARG A 100 5.36 -3.88 7.44
C ARG A 100 6.29 -2.68 7.29
N ASN A 101 6.01 -1.80 6.33
CA ASN A 101 6.76 -0.57 6.08
C ASN A 101 6.13 0.67 6.73
N GLY A 102 5.25 0.48 7.71
CA GLY A 102 4.75 1.55 8.58
C GLY A 102 3.44 2.21 8.15
N TRP A 103 2.80 1.76 7.05
CA TRP A 103 1.51 2.29 6.63
C TRP A 103 0.40 1.86 7.60
N LYS A 104 -0.39 2.84 8.05
CA LYS A 104 -1.44 2.63 9.06
C LYS A 104 -2.86 2.57 8.48
N GLY A 105 -3.00 2.32 7.18
CA GLY A 105 -4.28 2.26 6.49
C GLY A 105 -4.70 3.56 5.84
N PHE A 106 -3.89 4.61 5.93
CA PHE A 106 -4.10 5.92 5.32
C PHE A 106 -2.76 6.61 5.07
N GLY A 107 -2.75 7.58 4.19
CA GLY A 107 -1.58 8.38 3.84
C GLY A 107 -0.92 7.97 2.54
N PRO A 108 0.04 8.76 2.06
CA PRO A 108 0.54 8.67 0.69
C PRO A 108 1.30 7.37 0.40
N VAL A 109 0.95 6.77 -0.75
CA VAL A 109 1.67 5.66 -1.40
C VAL A 109 1.92 6.11 -2.84
N PRO A 110 2.97 6.93 -3.09
CA PRO A 110 3.11 7.64 -4.35
C PRO A 110 3.40 6.72 -5.54
N TYR A 111 2.68 6.92 -6.63
CA TYR A 111 2.85 6.21 -7.91
C TYR A 111 4.23 6.43 -8.55
N ARG A 112 4.81 7.62 -8.36
CA ARG A 112 6.15 7.96 -8.86
C ARG A 112 7.25 7.03 -8.32
N HIS A 113 7.05 6.47 -7.11
CA HIS A 113 7.95 5.47 -6.55
C HIS A 113 7.63 4.11 -7.16
N GLU A 114 8.48 3.66 -8.07
CA GLU A 114 8.24 2.48 -8.90
C GLU A 114 7.83 1.22 -8.11
N PRO A 115 8.48 0.86 -6.98
CA PRO A 115 8.08 -0.29 -6.18
C PRO A 115 6.65 -0.24 -5.61
N ASN A 116 6.02 0.94 -5.50
CA ASN A 116 4.63 1.07 -5.07
C ASN A 116 3.63 0.68 -6.17
N ARG A 117 4.06 0.69 -7.43
CA ARG A 117 3.16 0.51 -8.58
C ARG A 117 2.48 -0.84 -8.60
N GLY A 118 3.15 -1.91 -8.15
CA GLY A 118 2.54 -3.24 -8.09
C GLY A 118 1.26 -3.26 -7.25
N PHE A 119 1.29 -2.66 -6.07
CA PHE A 119 0.10 -2.50 -5.23
C PHE A 119 -0.98 -1.64 -5.90
N LEU A 120 -0.61 -0.46 -6.40
CA LEU A 120 -1.56 0.47 -7.03
C LEU A 120 -2.20 -0.13 -8.29
N ARG A 121 -1.44 -0.88 -9.09
CA ARG A 121 -1.95 -1.64 -10.25
C ARG A 121 -2.97 -2.69 -9.83
N CYS A 122 -2.73 -3.40 -8.71
CA CYS A 122 -3.72 -4.35 -8.17
C CYS A 122 -5.02 -3.64 -7.77
N VAL A 123 -4.95 -2.47 -7.12
CA VAL A 123 -6.15 -1.70 -6.76
C VAL A 123 -6.90 -1.24 -8.02
N ALA A 124 -6.19 -0.75 -9.04
CA ALA A 124 -6.78 -0.33 -10.31
C ALA A 124 -7.42 -1.50 -11.08
N ALA A 125 -6.76 -2.65 -11.13
CA ALA A 125 -7.31 -3.86 -11.76
C ALA A 125 -8.55 -4.36 -11.01
N LEU A 126 -8.54 -4.31 -9.67
CA LEU A 126 -9.70 -4.66 -8.84
C LEU A 126 -10.88 -3.72 -9.11
N ALA A 127 -10.63 -2.42 -9.24
CA ALA A 127 -11.65 -1.44 -9.60
C ALA A 127 -12.32 -1.81 -10.94
N ARG A 128 -11.53 -2.06 -11.98
CA ARG A 128 -12.04 -2.43 -13.30
C ARG A 128 -12.83 -3.74 -13.29
N ALA A 129 -12.32 -4.75 -12.59
CA ALA A 129 -13.02 -6.03 -12.47
C ALA A 129 -14.33 -5.87 -11.70
N ALA A 130 -14.35 -5.10 -10.60
CA ALA A 130 -15.54 -4.80 -9.82
C ALA A 130 -16.60 -4.07 -10.66
N ASP A 131 -16.21 -3.06 -11.42
CA ASP A 131 -17.10 -2.34 -12.35
C ASP A 131 -17.71 -3.29 -13.38
N THR A 132 -16.88 -4.14 -14.00
CA THR A 132 -17.32 -5.10 -15.01
C THR A 132 -18.34 -6.10 -14.49
N ILE A 133 -18.20 -6.55 -13.23
CA ILE A 133 -19.16 -7.51 -12.62
C ILE A 133 -20.34 -6.82 -11.91
N GLY A 134 -20.37 -5.48 -11.90
CA GLY A 134 -21.45 -4.69 -11.29
C GLY A 134 -21.33 -4.52 -9.77
N GLU A 135 -20.16 -4.74 -9.18
CA GLU A 135 -19.90 -4.53 -7.75
C GLU A 135 -19.53 -3.07 -7.48
N THR A 136 -20.54 -2.20 -7.53
CA THR A 136 -20.36 -0.74 -7.48
C THR A 136 -19.69 -0.25 -6.20
N ASP A 137 -20.02 -0.82 -5.05
CA ASP A 137 -19.44 -0.42 -3.76
C ASP A 137 -17.94 -0.71 -3.70
N GLU A 138 -17.51 -1.86 -4.23
CA GLU A 138 -16.09 -2.22 -4.30
C GLU A 138 -15.34 -1.34 -5.32
N TYR A 139 -15.96 -1.06 -6.46
CA TYR A 139 -15.42 -0.10 -7.42
C TYR A 139 -15.14 1.24 -6.76
N GLN A 140 -16.13 1.82 -6.08
CA GLN A 140 -15.98 3.11 -5.42
C GLN A 140 -14.92 3.07 -4.32
N ARG A 141 -14.91 2.01 -3.51
CA ARG A 141 -13.89 1.80 -2.47
C ARG A 141 -12.46 1.80 -3.05
N CYS A 142 -12.26 1.16 -4.19
CA CYS A 142 -10.97 1.14 -4.87
C CYS A 142 -10.57 2.53 -5.38
N LEU A 143 -11.51 3.29 -5.94
CA LEU A 143 -11.24 4.66 -6.38
C LEU A 143 -10.84 5.56 -5.21
N ASP A 144 -11.58 5.50 -4.10
CA ASP A 144 -11.30 6.27 -2.90
C ASP A 144 -9.90 5.92 -2.32
N LEU A 145 -9.55 4.64 -2.34
CA LEU A 145 -8.23 4.18 -1.90
C LEU A 145 -7.10 4.70 -2.80
N LEU A 146 -7.30 4.71 -4.12
CA LEU A 146 -6.32 5.28 -5.05
C LEU A 146 -6.13 6.77 -4.79
N ASP A 147 -7.23 7.52 -4.58
CA ASP A 147 -7.16 8.95 -4.27
C ASP A 147 -6.45 9.23 -2.94
N ASP A 148 -6.67 8.40 -1.93
CA ASP A 148 -5.99 8.49 -0.63
C ASP A 148 -4.49 8.18 -0.73
N CYS A 149 -4.12 7.22 -1.58
CA CYS A 149 -2.72 6.83 -1.80
C CYS A 149 -1.97 7.87 -2.64
N ASP A 150 -2.55 8.26 -3.78
CA ASP A 150 -1.98 9.24 -4.71
C ASP A 150 -3.08 9.74 -5.64
N PRO A 151 -3.51 11.00 -5.50
CA PRO A 151 -4.55 11.59 -6.38
C PRO A 151 -4.22 11.53 -7.88
N SER A 152 -2.94 11.44 -8.26
CA SER A 152 -2.54 11.30 -9.67
C SER A 152 -2.72 9.87 -10.20
N ALA A 153 -2.78 8.87 -9.33
CA ALA A 153 -2.80 7.46 -9.72
C ALA A 153 -4.02 7.09 -10.58
N ARG A 154 -5.20 7.65 -10.29
CA ARG A 154 -6.40 7.39 -11.11
C ARG A 154 -6.20 7.77 -12.56
N ALA A 155 -5.61 8.93 -12.82
CA ALA A 155 -5.33 9.41 -14.18
C ALA A 155 -4.31 8.50 -14.88
N GLU A 156 -3.27 8.06 -14.17
CA GLU A 156 -2.28 7.12 -14.68
C GLU A 156 -2.90 5.79 -15.13
N PHE A 157 -3.94 5.35 -14.44
CA PHE A 157 -4.67 4.13 -14.78
C PHE A 157 -5.88 4.36 -15.69
N GLY A 158 -6.19 5.60 -16.09
CA GLY A 158 -7.35 5.91 -16.91
C GLY A 158 -8.69 5.59 -16.23
N LEU A 159 -8.77 5.73 -14.92
CA LEU A 159 -9.98 5.56 -14.11
C LEU A 159 -10.64 6.91 -13.88
N SER A 160 -11.94 7.01 -14.14
CA SER A 160 -12.72 8.26 -14.02
C SER A 160 -13.72 8.18 -12.87
#